data_e6e12f040c3c262c191bee34b54efb34
#
_entry.id   e6e12f040c3c262c191bee34b54efb34
#
_cell.length_a   1.000
_cell.length_b   1.000
_cell.length_c   1.000
_cell.angle_alpha   90.00
_cell.angle_beta   90.00
_cell.angle_gamma   90.00
#
_symmetry.space_group_name_H-M   'P 1'
#
loop_
_entity.id
_entity.type
_entity.pdbx_description
1 polymer ?
#
loop_
_entity_poly.entity_id
_entity_poly.type
_entity_poly.pdbx_seq_one_letter_code
_entity_poly.pdbx_strand_id
1 'polypeptide(L)'
;MWPLNADGIMTDGNQLSSENIIIRNCKFKGLHGVVLGSEMSSGIQHVFVENCTYGGYCKRGIFIKTNPDRGGFIRDIYVNNCEFGEVEDLFYVTSMYAGEGMDNHHFTEVHDIYVKDLKCKKVNVAALVLQGTEEKPIYNVTFDNVDVDKAGIGLGFSNTKTIGVSNCNLGGYVGVPSTASAKDGIFDK
;
A
#
# COMPACT_ATOMS: atom_id res chain seq x y z
N MET A 1 -4.81 11.59 -20.11
CA MET A 1 -5.87 11.11 -19.17
C MET A 1 -6.70 10.11 -19.95
N TRP A 2 -6.74 8.87 -19.52
CA TRP A 2 -7.55 7.84 -20.18
C TRP A 2 -9.01 8.12 -19.91
N PRO A 3 -9.89 8.00 -20.90
CA PRO A 3 -11.31 8.23 -20.71
C PRO A 3 -11.87 7.17 -19.77
N LEU A 4 -12.43 7.62 -18.66
CA LEU A 4 -13.24 6.80 -17.78
C LEU A 4 -14.70 6.97 -18.23
N ASN A 5 -15.50 5.90 -18.11
CA ASN A 5 -16.94 6.05 -18.24
C ASN A 5 -17.52 6.79 -17.01
N ALA A 6 -18.82 7.03 -17.00
CA ALA A 6 -19.51 7.67 -15.89
C ALA A 6 -19.38 6.92 -14.55
N ASP A 7 -19.04 5.65 -14.61
CA ASP A 7 -18.84 4.77 -13.44
C ASP A 7 -17.38 4.68 -12.99
N GLY A 8 -16.47 5.44 -13.60
CA GLY A 8 -15.05 5.41 -13.26
C GLY A 8 -14.27 4.23 -13.85
N ILE A 9 -14.89 3.38 -14.65
CA ILE A 9 -14.28 2.21 -15.28
C ILE A 9 -14.02 2.49 -16.76
N MET A 10 -12.90 2.04 -17.28
CA MET A 10 -12.64 2.06 -18.73
C MET A 10 -13.51 1.03 -19.46
N THR A 11 -14.18 1.45 -20.51
CA THR A 11 -15.12 0.60 -21.27
C THR A 11 -14.82 0.52 -22.76
N ASP A 12 -13.66 0.99 -23.18
CA ASP A 12 -13.27 1.00 -24.60
C ASP A 12 -12.80 -0.37 -25.12
N GLY A 13 -12.80 -1.40 -24.28
CA GLY A 13 -12.32 -2.75 -24.60
C GLY A 13 -10.79 -2.88 -24.72
N ASN A 14 -10.06 -1.80 -24.57
CA ASN A 14 -8.58 -1.75 -24.63
C ASN A 14 -7.96 -1.55 -23.24
N GLN A 15 -8.53 -2.19 -22.25
CA GLN A 15 -8.07 -2.07 -20.86
C GLN A 15 -6.73 -2.77 -20.70
N LEU A 16 -5.65 -1.98 -20.66
CA LEU A 16 -4.31 -2.47 -20.40
C LEU A 16 -3.88 -2.11 -18.99
N SER A 17 -3.50 -3.11 -18.20
CA SER A 17 -2.90 -2.90 -16.90
C SER A 17 -1.51 -2.27 -17.01
N SER A 18 -1.10 -1.55 -15.97
CA SER A 18 0.30 -1.21 -15.76
C SER A 18 1.01 -2.44 -15.20
N GLU A 19 1.92 -3.05 -15.95
CA GLU A 19 2.50 -4.33 -15.56
C GLU A 19 3.97 -4.50 -15.93
N ASN A 20 4.59 -5.52 -15.34
CA ASN A 20 5.98 -5.87 -15.59
C ASN A 20 6.97 -4.72 -15.29
N ILE A 21 6.72 -4.03 -14.16
CA ILE A 21 7.49 -2.85 -13.74
C ILE A 21 8.58 -3.27 -12.76
N ILE A 22 9.82 -2.94 -13.06
CA ILE A 22 10.96 -3.19 -12.19
C ILE A 22 11.58 -1.87 -11.76
N ILE A 23 11.61 -1.62 -10.45
CA ILE A 23 12.28 -0.47 -9.81
C ILE A 23 13.42 -1.05 -8.99
N ARG A 24 14.66 -0.93 -9.47
CA ARG A 24 15.80 -1.62 -8.84
C ARG A 24 17.00 -0.70 -8.69
N ASN A 25 17.73 -0.88 -7.58
CA ASN A 25 18.98 -0.18 -7.30
C ASN A 25 18.86 1.35 -7.33
N CYS A 26 17.68 1.87 -6.92
CA CYS A 26 17.39 3.30 -6.95
C CYS A 26 17.67 3.96 -5.60
N LYS A 27 18.10 5.22 -5.67
CA LYS A 27 18.19 6.12 -4.50
C LYS A 27 17.18 7.24 -4.66
N PHE A 28 16.22 7.29 -3.76
CA PHE A 28 15.13 8.24 -3.82
C PHE A 28 15.32 9.42 -2.85
N LYS A 29 14.77 10.55 -3.25
CA LYS A 29 14.50 11.74 -2.41
C LYS A 29 13.16 12.33 -2.83
N GLY A 30 12.46 12.95 -1.91
CA GLY A 30 11.18 13.63 -2.19
C GLY A 30 10.12 13.31 -1.16
N LEU A 31 8.88 13.64 -1.46
CA LEU A 31 7.77 13.52 -0.52
C LEU A 31 7.34 12.06 -0.28
N HIS A 32 7.41 11.22 -1.31
CA HIS A 32 7.07 9.80 -1.24
C HIS A 32 8.18 8.95 -1.87
N GLY A 33 8.27 7.70 -1.43
CA GLY A 33 9.11 6.69 -2.07
C GLY A 33 8.43 6.13 -3.33
N VAL A 34 7.97 4.89 -3.31
CA VAL A 34 7.24 4.29 -4.43
C VAL A 34 5.74 4.40 -4.20
N VAL A 35 5.01 4.91 -5.21
CA VAL A 35 3.56 5.08 -5.16
C VAL A 35 2.91 4.32 -6.30
N LEU A 36 1.94 3.45 -5.99
CA LEU A 36 1.08 2.76 -6.93
C LEU A 36 -0.36 3.28 -6.78
N GLY A 37 -0.93 3.80 -7.87
CA GLY A 37 -2.27 4.42 -7.85
C GLY A 37 -2.23 5.93 -7.64
N SER A 38 -3.38 6.59 -7.46
CA SER A 38 -4.75 6.07 -7.39
C SER A 38 -5.43 5.90 -8.77
N GLU A 39 -4.85 6.37 -9.84
CA GLU A 39 -5.41 6.30 -11.20
C GLU A 39 -5.03 4.97 -11.85
N MET A 40 -5.76 3.90 -11.53
CA MET A 40 -5.39 2.52 -11.86
C MET A 40 -6.58 1.63 -12.25
N SER A 41 -7.64 2.18 -12.81
CA SER A 41 -8.89 1.46 -13.13
C SER A 41 -8.70 0.22 -14.02
N SER A 42 -7.65 0.17 -14.84
CA SER A 42 -7.30 -1.02 -15.65
C SER A 42 -6.40 -2.02 -14.92
N GLY A 43 -6.00 -1.71 -13.69
CA GLY A 43 -5.18 -2.57 -12.86
C GLY A 43 -3.68 -2.25 -12.87
N ILE A 44 -3.00 -2.72 -11.80
CA ILE A 44 -1.54 -2.71 -11.65
C ILE A 44 -1.13 -4.10 -11.22
N GLN A 45 -0.14 -4.69 -11.89
CA GLN A 45 0.37 -6.02 -11.53
C GLN A 45 1.84 -6.23 -11.88
N HIS A 46 2.44 -7.27 -11.31
CA HIS A 46 3.82 -7.67 -11.57
C HIS A 46 4.81 -6.50 -11.37
N VAL A 47 4.77 -5.89 -10.18
CA VAL A 47 5.66 -4.77 -9.81
C VAL A 47 6.71 -5.26 -8.83
N PHE A 48 7.96 -5.02 -9.15
CA PHE A 48 9.11 -5.40 -8.34
C PHE A 48 9.89 -4.16 -7.91
N VAL A 49 10.01 -3.98 -6.59
CA VAL A 49 10.80 -2.90 -5.98
C VAL A 49 11.93 -3.54 -5.19
N GLU A 50 13.16 -3.39 -5.67
CA GLU A 50 14.29 -4.16 -5.14
C GLU A 50 15.54 -3.31 -4.93
N ASN A 51 16.24 -3.56 -3.82
CA ASN A 51 17.52 -2.93 -3.52
C ASN A 51 17.47 -1.39 -3.59
N CYS A 52 16.40 -0.79 -3.10
CA CYS A 52 16.19 0.64 -3.14
C CYS A 52 16.44 1.28 -1.79
N THR A 53 16.95 2.50 -1.80
CA THR A 53 17.19 3.29 -0.59
C THR A 53 16.50 4.64 -0.67
N TYR A 54 15.99 5.08 0.46
CA TYR A 54 15.40 6.39 0.61
C TYR A 54 16.12 7.16 1.71
N GLY A 55 16.87 8.19 1.34
CA GLY A 55 17.62 9.02 2.27
C GLY A 55 16.82 10.20 2.81
N GLY A 56 16.89 10.42 4.13
CA GLY A 56 16.19 11.53 4.78
C GLY A 56 14.76 11.18 5.15
N TYR A 57 13.89 12.19 5.13
CA TYR A 57 12.47 12.07 5.46
C TYR A 57 11.60 11.93 4.22
N CYS A 58 10.62 11.04 4.27
CA CYS A 58 9.50 11.05 3.34
C CYS A 58 8.16 10.79 4.05
N LYS A 59 7.07 11.22 3.41
CA LYS A 59 5.75 11.05 4.00
C LYS A 59 5.33 9.57 4.01
N ARG A 60 5.54 8.86 2.90
CA ARG A 60 5.27 7.41 2.81
C ARG A 60 6.37 6.70 2.05
N GLY A 61 6.84 5.60 2.61
CA GLY A 61 7.87 4.77 1.99
C GLY A 61 7.33 4.05 0.76
N ILE A 62 6.53 3.04 0.95
CA ILE A 62 5.77 2.35 -0.10
C ILE A 62 4.30 2.68 0.10
N PHE A 63 3.68 3.26 -0.92
CA PHE A 63 2.31 3.72 -0.84
C PHE A 63 1.46 3.14 -1.99
N ILE A 64 0.52 2.28 -1.65
CA ILE A 64 -0.46 1.71 -2.58
C ILE A 64 -1.80 2.33 -2.25
N LYS A 65 -2.39 3.01 -3.22
CA LYS A 65 -3.63 3.75 -2.99
C LYS A 65 -4.64 3.56 -4.10
N THR A 66 -5.88 3.34 -3.71
CA THR A 66 -7.04 3.30 -4.57
C THR A 66 -8.25 3.82 -3.81
N ASN A 67 -9.36 4.02 -4.48
CA ASN A 67 -10.60 4.50 -3.88
C ASN A 67 -11.81 3.70 -4.40
N PRO A 68 -12.99 3.86 -3.80
CA PRO A 68 -14.19 3.11 -4.17
C PRO A 68 -14.71 3.33 -5.59
N ASP A 69 -14.16 4.30 -6.33
CA ASP A 69 -14.66 4.67 -7.67
C ASP A 69 -13.82 4.11 -8.81
N ARG A 70 -12.69 3.44 -8.51
CA ARG A 70 -11.69 3.05 -9.52
C ARG A 70 -11.91 1.68 -10.13
N GLY A 71 -12.41 0.71 -9.39
CA GLY A 71 -12.47 -0.69 -9.84
C GLY A 71 -11.09 -1.30 -10.09
N GLY A 72 -11.03 -2.29 -10.97
CA GLY A 72 -9.78 -2.95 -11.34
C GLY A 72 -9.09 -3.71 -10.19
N PHE A 73 -7.77 -3.80 -10.28
CA PHE A 73 -6.98 -4.56 -9.29
C PHE A 73 -5.59 -3.99 -9.08
N ILE A 74 -5.01 -4.29 -7.90
CA ILE A 74 -3.58 -4.11 -7.60
C ILE A 74 -3.10 -5.42 -7.00
N ARG A 75 -2.19 -6.13 -7.69
CA ARG A 75 -1.73 -7.44 -7.28
C ARG A 75 -0.33 -7.76 -7.75
N ASP A 76 0.23 -8.86 -7.23
CA ASP A 76 1.56 -9.35 -7.59
C ASP A 76 2.62 -8.27 -7.40
N ILE A 77 2.64 -7.68 -6.19
CA ILE A 77 3.55 -6.62 -5.79
C ILE A 77 4.64 -7.21 -4.90
N TYR A 78 5.88 -7.02 -5.28
CA TYR A 78 7.04 -7.55 -4.57
C TYR A 78 7.95 -6.41 -4.14
N VAL A 79 8.19 -6.29 -2.84
CA VAL A 79 9.13 -5.32 -2.26
C VAL A 79 10.20 -6.09 -1.51
N ASN A 80 11.45 -5.95 -1.93
CA ASN A 80 12.55 -6.72 -1.37
C ASN A 80 13.80 -5.88 -1.16
N ASN A 81 14.45 -6.05 0.00
CA ASN A 81 15.71 -5.43 0.34
C ASN A 81 15.72 -3.90 0.13
N CYS A 82 14.79 -3.21 0.80
CA CYS A 82 14.68 -1.75 0.73
C CYS A 82 14.95 -1.10 2.09
N GLU A 83 15.56 0.08 2.08
CA GLU A 83 15.93 0.80 3.30
C GLU A 83 15.42 2.26 3.26
N PHE A 84 14.78 2.67 4.35
CA PHE A 84 14.24 4.02 4.57
C PHE A 84 14.91 4.68 5.78
N GLY A 85 15.12 6.00 5.70
CA GLY A 85 15.60 6.80 6.82
C GLY A 85 14.50 7.11 7.81
N GLU A 86 13.76 8.18 7.57
CA GLU A 86 12.61 8.62 8.39
C GLU A 86 11.37 8.75 7.51
N VAL A 87 10.24 8.20 7.98
CA VAL A 87 8.96 8.24 7.27
C VAL A 87 7.81 8.56 8.23
N GLU A 88 6.68 9.05 7.72
CA GLU A 88 5.42 9.01 8.48
C GLU A 88 4.89 7.59 8.55
N ASP A 89 4.62 6.99 7.36
CA ASP A 89 4.21 5.60 7.23
C ASP A 89 5.18 4.84 6.34
N LEU A 90 5.62 3.65 6.77
CA LEU A 90 6.61 2.88 6.03
C LEU A 90 5.99 2.13 4.85
N PHE A 91 4.99 1.32 5.13
CA PHE A 91 4.23 0.57 4.14
C PHE A 91 2.74 0.84 4.34
N TYR A 92 2.13 1.52 3.39
CA TYR A 92 0.75 1.96 3.50
C TYR A 92 -0.08 1.56 2.28
N VAL A 93 -1.11 0.75 2.51
CA VAL A 93 -2.10 0.37 1.50
C VAL A 93 -3.47 0.89 1.93
N THR A 94 -4.13 1.64 1.08
CA THR A 94 -5.50 2.10 1.34
C THR A 94 -6.39 1.97 0.10
N SER A 95 -7.56 1.38 0.30
CA SER A 95 -8.68 1.38 -0.63
C SER A 95 -9.68 2.52 -0.36
N MET A 96 -9.35 3.40 0.60
CA MET A 96 -10.19 4.50 1.07
C MET A 96 -9.61 5.89 0.72
N TYR A 97 -8.76 5.96 -0.31
CA TYR A 97 -8.27 7.26 -0.78
C TYR A 97 -9.42 8.11 -1.31
N ALA A 98 -9.26 9.45 -1.32
CA ALA A 98 -10.31 10.35 -1.79
C ALA A 98 -10.79 9.96 -3.20
N GLY A 99 -12.08 9.68 -3.32
CA GLY A 99 -12.74 9.33 -4.58
C GLY A 99 -13.11 10.56 -5.41
N GLU A 100 -13.67 10.28 -6.57
CA GLU A 100 -14.20 11.30 -7.50
C GLU A 100 -15.63 11.72 -7.17
N GLY A 101 -16.26 11.12 -6.15
CA GLY A 101 -17.63 11.39 -5.74
C GLY A 101 -18.67 10.78 -6.69
N MET A 102 -18.37 9.58 -7.20
CA MET A 102 -19.27 8.82 -8.05
C MET A 102 -20.45 8.25 -7.25
N ASP A 103 -21.63 8.21 -7.85
CA ASP A 103 -22.81 7.59 -7.22
C ASP A 103 -22.71 6.06 -7.19
N ASN A 104 -22.04 5.47 -8.18
CA ASN A 104 -21.78 4.04 -8.27
C ASN A 104 -20.33 3.74 -7.87
N HIS A 105 -20.15 2.82 -6.96
CA HIS A 105 -18.82 2.41 -6.50
C HIS A 105 -18.35 1.16 -7.22
N HIS A 106 -17.06 1.16 -7.56
CA HIS A 106 -16.34 0.05 -8.17
C HIS A 106 -15.10 -0.24 -7.32
N PHE A 107 -15.25 -1.13 -6.35
CA PHE A 107 -14.20 -1.44 -5.40
C PHE A 107 -13.05 -2.20 -6.05
N THR A 108 -11.83 -1.74 -5.82
CA THR A 108 -10.60 -2.36 -6.33
C THR A 108 -10.26 -3.64 -5.57
N GLU A 109 -9.84 -4.67 -6.27
CA GLU A 109 -9.22 -5.85 -5.65
C GLU A 109 -7.73 -5.59 -5.36
N VAL A 110 -7.33 -5.73 -4.09
CA VAL A 110 -5.94 -5.53 -3.66
C VAL A 110 -5.46 -6.79 -2.96
N HIS A 111 -4.48 -7.48 -3.56
CA HIS A 111 -4.02 -8.77 -3.04
C HIS A 111 -2.64 -9.17 -3.59
N ASP A 112 -2.11 -10.30 -3.08
CA ASP A 112 -0.83 -10.88 -3.52
C ASP A 112 0.32 -9.86 -3.42
N ILE A 113 0.56 -9.38 -2.19
CA ILE A 113 1.61 -8.41 -1.88
C ILE A 113 2.65 -9.09 -0.98
N TYR A 114 3.89 -9.05 -1.37
CA TYR A 114 4.99 -9.72 -0.70
C TYR A 114 6.10 -8.75 -0.37
N VAL A 115 6.30 -8.51 0.92
CA VAL A 115 7.30 -7.58 1.45
C VAL A 115 8.33 -8.36 2.25
N LYS A 116 9.59 -8.24 1.86
CA LYS A 116 10.69 -8.91 2.52
C LYS A 116 11.90 -7.99 2.69
N ASP A 117 12.62 -8.17 3.79
CA ASP A 117 13.86 -7.44 4.07
C ASP A 117 13.69 -5.90 3.94
N LEU A 118 12.69 -5.35 4.62
CA LEU A 118 12.38 -3.93 4.63
C LEU A 118 12.90 -3.30 5.92
N LYS A 119 13.72 -2.26 5.82
CA LYS A 119 14.31 -1.57 6.97
C LYS A 119 13.92 -0.11 7.05
N CYS A 120 13.71 0.40 8.26
CA CYS A 120 13.47 1.81 8.49
C CYS A 120 14.01 2.26 9.86
N LYS A 121 14.72 3.38 9.88
CA LYS A 121 15.27 3.94 11.13
C LYS A 121 14.19 4.55 12.01
N LYS A 122 13.21 5.23 11.43
CA LYS A 122 12.17 5.90 12.20
C LYS A 122 10.87 6.02 11.41
N VAL A 123 9.80 5.60 12.06
CA VAL A 123 8.43 5.76 11.58
C VAL A 123 7.67 6.64 12.57
N ASN A 124 7.16 7.79 12.09
CA ASN A 124 6.51 8.76 12.96
C ASN A 124 5.05 8.40 13.27
N VAL A 125 4.36 7.72 12.36
CA VAL A 125 2.96 7.34 12.52
C VAL A 125 2.84 5.82 12.58
N ALA A 126 2.82 5.11 11.46
CA ALA A 126 2.60 3.68 11.46
C ALA A 126 3.56 2.91 10.54
N ALA A 127 4.09 1.78 11.02
CA ALA A 127 5.02 0.99 10.24
C ALA A 127 4.32 0.25 9.11
N LEU A 128 3.27 -0.51 9.41
CA LEU A 128 2.52 -1.30 8.42
C LEU A 128 1.03 -0.97 8.52
N VAL A 129 0.46 -0.48 7.43
CA VAL A 129 -0.95 -0.12 7.34
C VAL A 129 -1.61 -0.80 6.15
N LEU A 130 -2.70 -1.51 6.40
CA LEU A 130 -3.57 -2.10 5.38
C LEU A 130 -5.01 -1.69 5.67
N GLN A 131 -5.60 -0.88 4.78
CA GLN A 131 -6.94 -0.35 4.93
C GLN A 131 -7.78 -0.72 3.70
N GLY A 132 -8.47 -1.86 3.79
CA GLY A 132 -9.42 -2.32 2.78
C GLY A 132 -10.82 -1.77 3.00
N THR A 133 -11.76 -2.20 2.15
CA THR A 133 -13.21 -1.98 2.34
C THR A 133 -13.90 -3.27 2.78
N GLU A 134 -15.11 -3.17 3.30
CA GLU A 134 -15.92 -4.35 3.66
C GLU A 134 -16.24 -5.19 2.42
N GLU A 135 -16.52 -4.54 1.28
CA GLU A 135 -16.87 -5.16 0.01
C GLU A 135 -15.66 -5.87 -0.63
N LYS A 136 -14.48 -5.26 -0.53
CA LYS A 136 -13.22 -5.79 -1.08
C LYS A 136 -12.11 -5.70 -0.05
N PRO A 137 -12.04 -6.63 0.91
CA PRO A 137 -10.93 -6.70 1.85
C PRO A 137 -9.59 -6.92 1.14
N ILE A 138 -8.53 -6.30 1.65
CA ILE A 138 -7.16 -6.59 1.19
C ILE A 138 -6.78 -8.00 1.67
N TYR A 139 -6.22 -8.83 0.79
CA TYR A 139 -5.90 -10.21 1.17
C TYR A 139 -4.58 -10.72 0.59
N ASN A 140 -4.10 -11.82 1.18
CA ASN A 140 -2.85 -12.48 0.80
C ASN A 140 -1.66 -11.51 0.77
N VAL A 141 -1.39 -10.88 1.93
CA VAL A 141 -0.24 -9.97 2.11
C VAL A 141 0.72 -10.58 3.12
N THR A 142 1.98 -10.62 2.76
CA THR A 142 3.02 -11.17 3.62
C THR A 142 4.11 -10.14 3.89
N PHE A 143 4.45 -9.99 5.16
CA PHE A 143 5.59 -9.22 5.66
C PHE A 143 6.57 -10.20 6.33
N ASP A 144 7.78 -10.28 5.80
CA ASP A 144 8.85 -11.09 6.37
C ASP A 144 10.11 -10.26 6.54
N ASN A 145 10.69 -10.31 7.74
CA ASN A 145 11.90 -9.56 8.09
C ASN A 145 11.77 -8.05 7.84
N VAL A 146 10.71 -7.43 8.41
CA VAL A 146 10.57 -5.97 8.46
C VAL A 146 11.17 -5.47 9.76
N ASP A 147 12.19 -4.62 9.68
CA ASP A 147 12.94 -4.13 10.83
C ASP A 147 12.84 -2.60 10.92
N VAL A 148 12.16 -2.14 11.97
CA VAL A 148 11.95 -0.72 12.26
C VAL A 148 12.53 -0.40 13.63
N ASP A 149 13.50 0.50 13.70
CA ASP A 149 14.13 0.87 14.96
C ASP A 149 13.15 1.57 15.93
N LYS A 150 12.30 2.45 15.41
CA LYS A 150 11.28 3.20 16.17
C LYS A 150 10.03 3.42 15.37
N ALA A 151 8.87 3.15 15.95
CA ALA A 151 7.56 3.45 15.35
C ALA A 151 6.59 4.04 16.38
N GLY A 152 5.66 4.87 15.92
CA GLY A 152 4.50 5.31 16.68
C GLY A 152 3.53 4.15 16.88
N ILE A 153 3.13 3.51 15.79
CA ILE A 153 2.27 2.32 15.75
C ILE A 153 2.96 1.26 14.89
N GLY A 154 3.01 0.01 15.34
CA GLY A 154 3.59 -1.09 14.57
C GLY A 154 2.69 -1.54 13.43
N LEU A 155 1.43 -1.84 13.73
CA LEU A 155 0.45 -2.39 12.80
C LEU A 155 -0.88 -1.65 12.88
N GLY A 156 -1.49 -1.38 11.70
CA GLY A 156 -2.84 -0.87 11.60
C GLY A 156 -3.57 -1.56 10.42
N PHE A 157 -4.32 -2.63 10.70
CA PHE A 157 -5.01 -3.40 9.67
C PHE A 157 -6.52 -3.32 9.87
N SER A 158 -7.25 -2.99 8.80
CA SER A 158 -8.70 -2.99 8.75
C SER A 158 -9.20 -3.60 7.45
N ASN A 159 -10.30 -4.37 7.51
CA ASN A 159 -10.88 -5.06 6.35
C ASN A 159 -9.81 -5.84 5.56
N THR A 160 -9.18 -6.79 6.23
CA THR A 160 -8.10 -7.61 5.67
C THR A 160 -8.35 -9.09 5.88
N LYS A 161 -7.77 -9.95 5.01
CA LYS A 161 -7.83 -11.41 5.12
C LYS A 161 -6.47 -12.02 4.77
N THR A 162 -6.09 -13.10 5.41
CA THR A 162 -4.88 -13.86 5.08
C THR A 162 -3.63 -12.99 5.08
N ILE A 163 -3.33 -12.39 6.23
CA ILE A 163 -2.14 -11.56 6.41
C ILE A 163 -1.09 -12.34 7.20
N GLY A 164 0.10 -12.48 6.64
CA GLY A 164 1.26 -13.06 7.29
C GLY A 164 2.23 -11.99 7.78
N VAL A 165 2.66 -12.08 9.04
CA VAL A 165 3.71 -11.21 9.61
C VAL A 165 4.69 -12.12 10.33
N SER A 166 5.93 -12.22 9.83
CA SER A 166 6.96 -13.09 10.36
C SER A 166 8.30 -12.34 10.48
N ASN A 167 9.08 -12.70 11.49
CA ASN A 167 10.43 -12.18 11.72
C ASN A 167 10.51 -10.63 11.76
N CYS A 168 9.44 -9.95 12.18
CA CYS A 168 9.34 -8.50 12.14
C CYS A 168 9.63 -7.88 13.52
N ASN A 169 10.45 -6.82 13.51
CA ASN A 169 10.61 -5.88 14.61
C ASN A 169 10.00 -4.54 14.19
N LEU A 170 8.93 -4.12 14.82
CA LEU A 170 8.19 -2.92 14.44
C LEU A 170 8.29 -1.81 15.50
N GLY A 171 9.52 -1.53 15.95
CA GLY A 171 9.77 -0.45 16.89
C GLY A 171 9.29 -0.69 18.33
N GLY A 172 9.19 -1.95 18.74
CA GLY A 172 8.79 -2.35 20.10
C GLY A 172 7.29 -2.52 20.30
N TYR A 173 6.45 -2.16 19.34
CA TYR A 173 5.02 -2.42 19.36
C TYR A 173 4.65 -3.51 18.36
N VAL A 174 4.49 -4.73 18.86
CA VAL A 174 3.92 -5.84 18.10
C VAL A 174 2.44 -5.93 18.46
N GLY A 175 1.60 -5.22 17.72
CA GLY A 175 0.15 -5.33 17.85
C GLY A 175 -0.38 -6.56 17.13
N VAL A 176 -1.44 -7.14 17.66
CA VAL A 176 -2.22 -8.13 16.92
C VAL A 176 -2.93 -7.42 15.77
N PRO A 177 -2.98 -7.98 14.55
CA PRO A 177 -3.77 -7.40 13.47
C PRO A 177 -5.17 -7.05 13.95
N SER A 178 -5.53 -5.78 13.86
CA SER A 178 -6.88 -5.31 14.25
C SER A 178 -7.83 -5.56 13.08
N THR A 179 -8.94 -6.22 13.35
CA THR A 179 -10.07 -6.27 12.42
C THR A 179 -11.00 -5.07 12.60
N ALA A 180 -10.55 -4.07 13.37
CA ALA A 180 -11.31 -2.85 13.58
C ALA A 180 -11.61 -2.16 12.26
N SER A 181 -12.85 -1.77 12.08
CA SER A 181 -13.30 -1.04 10.90
C SER A 181 -12.67 0.36 10.85
N ALA A 182 -12.56 0.93 9.67
CA ALA A 182 -12.07 2.30 9.45
C ALA A 182 -12.81 3.39 10.26
N LYS A 183 -13.89 3.04 10.92
CA LYS A 183 -14.66 3.91 11.83
C LYS A 183 -13.95 4.22 13.16
N ASP A 184 -12.85 3.53 13.47
CA ASP A 184 -12.18 3.68 14.77
C ASP A 184 -11.11 4.79 14.81
N GLY A 185 -11.08 5.67 13.82
CA GLY A 185 -10.41 6.98 13.92
C GLY A 185 -8.87 6.97 13.92
N ILE A 186 -8.22 5.86 13.66
CA ILE A 186 -6.74 5.80 13.60
C ILE A 186 -6.22 6.45 12.29
N PHE A 187 -7.05 6.52 11.26
CA PHE A 187 -6.65 6.95 9.91
C PHE A 187 -7.26 8.28 9.44
N ASP A 188 -8.11 8.91 10.26
CA ASP A 188 -8.74 10.20 9.97
C ASP A 188 -7.89 11.38 10.48
N LYS A 189 -6.68 11.56 9.93
CA LYS A 189 -5.94 12.83 10.10
C LYS A 189 -5.18 13.19 8.84
#